data_40134260e782bb70951851aa5b427d41
#
_entry.id   40134260e782bb70951851aa5b427d41
#
_cell.length_a   1.000
_cell.length_b   1.000
_cell.length_c   1.000
_cell.angle_alpha   90.00
_cell.angle_beta   90.00
_cell.angle_gamma   90.00
#
_symmetry.space_group_name_H-M   'P 1'
#
loop_
_entity.id
_entity.type
_entity.pdbx_description
1 polymer ?
#
loop_
_entity_poly.entity_id
_entity_poly.type
_entity_poly.pdbx_seq_one_letter_code
_entity_poly.pdbx_strand_id
1 'polypeptide(L)'
;MEIRDGFTGAVGNTPLIRLGTLSRETGCEILGKAEFLNPGGSVKDRAALYIVRDAEQRGALQPGGTVVEGTAGNTGIGLAHICSARGYRCVIIIPDTQSREKMELLRVLGAEVRPVPAAPYRDPNNYVKIAARVAAETQNAIWANQFDNVVNRQAHYETTGPEVWHDTGGRVDAFVCSTGTGGTLAGVARYLKEQKPAVRIVLADPMGSALYSYIKTGELKAEGSSITEGIGSSRVTANLEGAPIDDAMRIADQECVTMVYHLLRREGLFVGGSTGINVCAAVRVARELGPGHTIVTLLCDRGSLYLRRLFNPEFLTSKGLSAG
;
A
#
# COMPACT_ATOMS: atom_id res chain seq x y z
N MET A 1 18.98 21.90 7.51
CA MET A 1 18.77 20.48 7.93
C MET A 1 17.57 20.46 8.83
N GLU A 2 16.55 19.66 8.52
CA GLU A 2 15.33 19.59 9.31
C GLU A 2 15.44 18.41 10.30
N ILE A 3 15.33 18.71 11.61
CA ILE A 3 15.34 17.70 12.67
C ILE A 3 13.93 17.15 12.79
N ARG A 4 13.77 15.82 12.71
CA ARG A 4 12.50 15.13 12.83
C ARG A 4 12.28 14.65 14.28
N ASP A 5 11.06 14.84 14.79
CA ASP A 5 10.71 14.43 16.14
C ASP A 5 10.30 12.94 16.17
N GLY A 6 11.28 12.10 16.47
CA GLY A 6 11.12 10.67 16.62
C GLY A 6 10.58 9.95 15.37
N PHE A 7 10.06 8.73 15.59
CA PHE A 7 9.50 7.90 14.53
C PHE A 7 8.34 8.60 13.79
N THR A 8 7.41 9.18 14.54
CA THR A 8 6.20 9.80 13.97
C THR A 8 6.49 11.02 13.11
N GLY A 9 7.52 11.79 13.46
CA GLY A 9 7.98 12.95 12.68
C GLY A 9 8.73 12.56 11.41
N ALA A 10 9.24 11.33 11.33
CA ALA A 10 9.98 10.83 10.19
C ALA A 10 9.06 10.19 9.10
N VAL A 11 7.77 9.99 9.38
CA VAL A 11 6.82 9.45 8.40
C VAL A 11 6.50 10.51 7.35
N GLY A 12 6.53 10.10 6.07
CA GLY A 12 6.27 11.00 4.95
C GLY A 12 7.51 11.73 4.44
N ASN A 13 7.30 12.73 3.59
CA ASN A 13 8.37 13.46 2.88
C ASN A 13 9.39 12.52 2.21
N THR A 14 8.90 11.41 1.67
CA THR A 14 9.71 10.44 0.95
C THR A 14 10.14 11.02 -0.40
N PRO A 15 11.34 10.73 -0.90
CA PRO A 15 11.78 11.27 -2.18
C PRO A 15 11.04 10.65 -3.37
N LEU A 16 11.02 11.37 -4.51
CA LEU A 16 10.79 10.79 -5.82
C LEU A 16 12.09 10.24 -6.38
N ILE A 17 12.07 8.99 -6.85
CA ILE A 17 13.20 8.34 -7.52
C ILE A 17 12.87 8.22 -9.00
N ARG A 18 13.74 8.74 -9.87
CA ARG A 18 13.65 8.55 -11.32
C ARG A 18 14.07 7.12 -11.68
N LEU A 19 13.18 6.37 -12.34
CA LEU A 19 13.49 5.05 -12.86
C LEU A 19 14.22 5.21 -14.20
N GLY A 20 15.56 5.33 -14.13
CA GLY A 20 16.38 5.82 -15.21
C GLY A 20 16.39 4.97 -16.47
N THR A 21 16.40 3.62 -16.35
CA THR A 21 16.35 2.71 -17.49
C THR A 21 15.00 2.79 -18.18
N LEU A 22 13.92 2.71 -17.43
CA LEU A 22 12.55 2.74 -17.96
C LEU A 22 12.19 4.11 -18.54
N SER A 23 12.68 5.19 -17.94
CA SER A 23 12.51 6.55 -18.47
C SER A 23 13.18 6.70 -19.85
N ARG A 24 14.41 6.19 -20.01
CA ARG A 24 15.10 6.22 -21.32
C ARG A 24 14.40 5.35 -22.37
N GLU A 25 13.94 4.18 -21.99
CA GLU A 25 13.25 3.25 -22.90
C GLU A 25 11.91 3.79 -23.42
N THR A 26 11.19 4.59 -22.60
CA THR A 26 9.89 5.14 -22.97
C THR A 26 9.94 6.57 -23.50
N GLY A 27 11.04 7.28 -23.28
CA GLY A 27 11.15 8.71 -23.56
C GLY A 27 10.33 9.59 -22.60
N CYS A 28 9.82 8.99 -21.50
CA CYS A 28 9.04 9.67 -20.47
C CYS A 28 9.85 9.83 -19.18
N GLU A 29 9.41 10.70 -18.29
CA GLU A 29 9.88 10.72 -16.90
C GLU A 29 9.00 9.75 -16.09
N ILE A 30 9.55 8.57 -15.72
CA ILE A 30 8.87 7.63 -14.82
C ILE A 30 9.47 7.80 -13.44
N LEU A 31 8.65 8.28 -12.49
CA LEU A 31 9.06 8.65 -11.15
C LEU A 31 8.35 7.76 -10.12
N GLY A 32 9.12 7.16 -9.21
CA GLY A 32 8.61 6.36 -8.10
C GLY A 32 8.67 7.11 -6.77
N LYS A 33 7.54 7.33 -6.12
CA LYS A 33 7.47 7.85 -4.75
C LYS A 33 7.97 6.78 -3.79
N ALA A 34 9.11 7.01 -3.14
CA ALA A 34 9.87 5.98 -2.41
C ALA A 34 9.29 5.70 -1.01
N GLU A 35 8.07 5.17 -0.95
CA GLU A 35 7.36 4.88 0.30
C GLU A 35 8.04 3.79 1.15
N PHE A 36 8.91 2.97 0.56
CA PHE A 36 9.76 2.03 1.30
C PHE A 36 10.81 2.72 2.20
N LEU A 37 11.02 4.03 2.05
CA LEU A 37 11.90 4.85 2.89
C LEU A 37 11.17 5.45 4.10
N ASN A 38 9.86 5.31 4.24
CA ASN A 38 9.23 5.56 5.52
C ASN A 38 9.93 4.75 6.63
N PRO A 39 9.97 5.23 7.87
CA PRO A 39 10.76 4.60 8.94
C PRO A 39 10.35 3.16 9.25
N GLY A 40 9.06 2.79 9.12
CA GLY A 40 8.57 1.41 9.21
C GLY A 40 8.72 0.60 7.92
N GLY A 41 9.18 1.22 6.84
CA GLY A 41 9.54 0.56 5.59
C GLY A 41 8.41 0.41 4.58
N SER A 42 7.29 1.12 4.71
CA SER A 42 6.21 1.05 3.75
C SER A 42 5.29 2.27 3.72
N VAL A 43 4.47 2.35 2.68
CA VAL A 43 3.39 3.33 2.53
C VAL A 43 2.37 3.30 3.68
N LYS A 44 2.25 2.20 4.41
CA LYS A 44 1.27 2.03 5.48
C LYS A 44 1.59 2.82 6.74
N ASP A 45 2.81 3.29 6.91
CA ASP A 45 3.19 4.14 8.03
C ASP A 45 2.35 5.44 8.06
N ARG A 46 2.02 5.98 6.87
CA ARG A 46 1.17 7.17 6.75
C ARG A 46 -0.24 6.92 7.27
N ALA A 47 -0.88 5.84 6.80
CA ALA A 47 -2.22 5.48 7.24
C ALA A 47 -2.24 5.17 8.75
N ALA A 48 -1.26 4.42 9.27
CA ALA A 48 -1.15 4.11 10.69
C ALA A 48 -1.03 5.38 11.54
N LEU A 49 -0.17 6.31 11.15
CA LEU A 49 0.01 7.58 11.86
C LEU A 49 -1.27 8.41 11.90
N TYR A 50 -1.94 8.55 10.76
CA TYR A 50 -3.15 9.38 10.67
C TYR A 50 -4.33 8.79 11.42
N ILE A 51 -4.53 7.46 11.35
CA ILE A 51 -5.59 6.77 12.09
C ILE A 51 -5.42 6.96 13.60
N VAL A 52 -4.20 6.84 14.11
CA VAL A 52 -3.94 7.02 15.54
C VAL A 52 -4.12 8.49 15.95
N ARG A 53 -3.57 9.43 15.17
CA ARG A 53 -3.73 10.87 15.43
C ARG A 53 -5.18 11.33 15.42
N ASP A 54 -5.96 10.89 14.45
CA ASP A 54 -7.39 11.20 14.38
C ASP A 54 -8.15 10.67 15.61
N ALA A 55 -7.85 9.43 16.02
CA ALA A 55 -8.48 8.85 17.20
C ALA A 55 -8.13 9.62 18.49
N GLU A 56 -6.89 10.11 18.62
CA GLU A 56 -6.47 10.98 19.72
C GLU A 56 -7.23 12.31 19.69
N GLN A 57 -7.26 12.97 18.54
CA GLN A 57 -7.93 14.28 18.36
C GLN A 57 -9.41 14.22 18.66
N ARG A 58 -10.07 13.12 18.31
CA ARG A 58 -11.50 12.88 18.63
C ARG A 58 -11.74 12.41 20.07
N GLY A 59 -10.68 12.19 20.85
CA GLY A 59 -10.78 11.63 22.20
C GLY A 59 -11.21 10.16 22.25
N ALA A 60 -11.22 9.46 21.12
CA ALA A 60 -11.57 8.05 21.04
C ALA A 60 -10.45 7.11 21.53
N LEU A 61 -9.22 7.60 21.57
CA LEU A 61 -8.05 6.91 22.09
C LEU A 61 -7.38 7.79 23.15
N GLN A 62 -7.44 7.38 24.41
CA GLN A 62 -6.81 8.08 25.53
C GLN A 62 -5.41 7.50 25.80
N PRO A 63 -4.51 8.23 26.50
CA PRO A 63 -3.18 7.73 26.88
C PRO A 63 -3.23 6.31 27.47
N GLY A 64 -2.30 5.45 27.05
CA GLY A 64 -2.24 4.03 27.44
C GLY A 64 -3.31 3.13 26.81
N GLY A 65 -4.11 3.65 25.90
CA GLY A 65 -5.15 2.90 25.20
C GLY A 65 -4.60 1.84 24.24
N THR A 66 -5.51 1.16 23.56
CA THR A 66 -5.20 0.02 22.70
C THR A 66 -5.64 0.26 21.25
N VAL A 67 -4.76 0.03 20.30
CA VAL A 67 -5.08 0.01 18.87
C VAL A 67 -5.16 -1.43 18.40
N VAL A 68 -6.30 -1.82 17.84
CA VAL A 68 -6.55 -3.18 17.33
C VAL A 68 -6.69 -3.15 15.82
N GLU A 69 -6.03 -4.09 15.13
CA GLU A 69 -6.20 -4.25 13.69
C GLU A 69 -6.13 -5.71 13.27
N GLY A 70 -6.94 -6.05 12.27
CA GLY A 70 -6.90 -7.34 11.58
C GLY A 70 -6.02 -7.23 10.33
N THR A 71 -4.77 -7.66 10.41
CA THR A 71 -3.85 -7.53 9.27
C THR A 71 -2.72 -8.56 9.32
N ALA A 72 -2.30 -9.01 8.14
CA ALA A 72 -1.13 -9.87 7.94
C ALA A 72 0.04 -9.12 7.28
N GLY A 73 -0.04 -7.80 7.13
CA GLY A 73 0.88 -7.03 6.30
C GLY A 73 1.43 -5.76 6.97
N ASN A 74 1.89 -4.86 6.12
CA ASN A 74 2.59 -3.63 6.48
C ASN A 74 1.81 -2.70 7.42
N THR A 75 0.47 -2.76 7.42
CA THR A 75 -0.34 -1.95 8.36
C THR A 75 -0.07 -2.34 9.80
N GLY A 76 0.07 -3.64 10.09
CA GLY A 76 0.44 -4.10 11.43
C GLY A 76 1.82 -3.59 11.86
N ILE A 77 2.78 -3.56 10.94
CA ILE A 77 4.13 -3.04 11.19
C ILE A 77 4.05 -1.53 11.50
N GLY A 78 3.36 -0.76 10.65
CA GLY A 78 3.18 0.68 10.87
C GLY A 78 2.49 0.99 12.20
N LEU A 79 1.38 0.29 12.52
CA LEU A 79 0.67 0.46 13.79
C LEU A 79 1.53 0.09 14.99
N ALA A 80 2.30 -1.01 14.93
CA ALA A 80 3.18 -1.41 16.03
C ALA A 80 4.22 -0.31 16.33
N HIS A 81 4.86 0.24 15.30
CA HIS A 81 5.80 1.35 15.47
C HIS A 81 5.15 2.61 16.04
N ILE A 82 4.00 3.02 15.50
CA ILE A 82 3.29 4.22 15.96
C ILE A 82 2.82 4.04 17.41
N CYS A 83 2.24 2.89 17.74
CA CYS A 83 1.81 2.59 19.10
C CYS A 83 2.98 2.61 20.09
N SER A 84 4.09 1.97 19.74
CA SER A 84 5.31 1.98 20.57
C SER A 84 5.82 3.40 20.79
N ALA A 85 5.90 4.22 19.71
CA ALA A 85 6.39 5.60 19.80
C ALA A 85 5.47 6.53 20.59
N ARG A 86 4.17 6.21 20.72
CA ARG A 86 3.16 7.06 21.36
C ARG A 86 2.63 6.50 22.69
N GLY A 87 3.17 5.37 23.18
CA GLY A 87 2.79 4.76 24.45
C GLY A 87 1.43 4.04 24.45
N TYR A 88 1.00 3.52 23.30
CA TYR A 88 -0.22 2.70 23.16
C TYR A 88 0.10 1.22 23.10
N ARG A 89 -0.86 0.40 23.48
CA ARG A 89 -0.83 -1.04 23.20
C ARG A 89 -1.26 -1.27 21.75
N CYS A 90 -0.61 -2.24 21.09
CA CYS A 90 -0.97 -2.66 19.74
C CYS A 90 -1.39 -4.13 19.75
N VAL A 91 -2.60 -4.45 19.28
CA VAL A 91 -3.10 -5.82 19.17
C VAL A 91 -3.37 -6.13 17.70
N ILE A 92 -2.66 -7.13 17.17
CA ILE A 92 -2.79 -7.56 15.78
C ILE A 92 -3.43 -8.94 15.71
N ILE A 93 -4.60 -9.01 15.09
CA ILE A 93 -5.28 -10.26 14.77
C ILE A 93 -4.80 -10.70 13.38
N ILE A 94 -4.27 -11.92 13.29
CA ILE A 94 -3.60 -12.40 12.08
C ILE A 94 -4.03 -13.84 11.76
N PRO A 95 -4.24 -14.23 10.49
CA PRO A 95 -4.46 -15.63 10.14
C PRO A 95 -3.26 -16.50 10.53
N ASP A 96 -3.50 -17.66 11.14
CA ASP A 96 -2.49 -18.64 11.55
C ASP A 96 -1.68 -19.24 10.38
N THR A 97 -2.20 -19.09 9.16
CA THR A 97 -1.52 -19.47 7.91
C THR A 97 -0.39 -18.52 7.49
N GLN A 98 -0.22 -17.41 8.19
CA GLN A 98 0.89 -16.47 7.93
C GLN A 98 2.22 -17.02 8.47
N SER A 99 3.32 -16.54 7.87
CA SER A 99 4.64 -17.01 8.26
C SER A 99 5.00 -16.62 9.70
N ARG A 100 5.76 -17.51 10.38
CA ARG A 100 6.23 -17.25 11.76
C ARG A 100 7.05 -15.96 11.83
N GLU A 101 7.86 -15.69 10.82
CA GLU A 101 8.73 -14.51 10.77
C GLU A 101 7.92 -13.20 10.79
N LYS A 102 6.78 -13.15 10.09
CA LYS A 102 5.87 -11.98 10.14
C LYS A 102 5.31 -11.78 11.53
N MET A 103 4.88 -12.87 12.18
CA MET A 103 4.36 -12.80 13.55
C MET A 103 5.44 -12.42 14.57
N GLU A 104 6.65 -12.94 14.41
CA GLU A 104 7.79 -12.60 15.27
C GLU A 104 8.21 -11.14 15.09
N LEU A 105 8.28 -10.64 13.86
CA LEU A 105 8.55 -9.22 13.61
C LEU A 105 7.58 -8.32 14.35
N LEU A 106 6.28 -8.58 14.26
CA LEU A 106 5.27 -7.80 14.98
C LEU A 106 5.45 -7.84 16.50
N ARG A 107 5.80 -9.00 17.07
CA ARG A 107 6.09 -9.14 18.51
C ARG A 107 7.34 -8.36 18.93
N VAL A 108 8.41 -8.43 18.14
CA VAL A 108 9.63 -7.64 18.38
C VAL A 108 9.35 -6.14 18.37
N LEU A 109 8.41 -5.69 17.53
CA LEU A 109 7.96 -4.31 17.46
C LEU A 109 7.01 -3.91 18.62
N GLY A 110 6.71 -4.83 19.55
CA GLY A 110 5.89 -4.58 20.73
C GLY A 110 4.40 -4.88 20.55
N ALA A 111 3.96 -5.43 19.43
CA ALA A 111 2.57 -5.80 19.25
C ALA A 111 2.22 -7.13 19.93
N GLU A 112 1.06 -7.19 20.56
CA GLU A 112 0.40 -8.43 20.95
C GLU A 112 -0.19 -9.08 19.70
N VAL A 113 0.36 -10.23 19.29
CA VAL A 113 -0.07 -10.95 18.08
C VAL A 113 -0.97 -12.11 18.45
N ARG A 114 -2.22 -12.09 17.96
CA ARG A 114 -3.24 -13.12 18.17
C ARG A 114 -3.51 -13.89 16.86
N PRO A 115 -2.90 -15.05 16.67
CA PRO A 115 -3.22 -15.91 15.53
C PRO A 115 -4.64 -16.46 15.65
N VAL A 116 -5.37 -16.49 14.53
CA VAL A 116 -6.72 -17.06 14.43
C VAL A 116 -6.81 -17.93 13.17
N PRO A 117 -7.70 -18.94 13.14
CA PRO A 117 -7.93 -19.73 11.93
C PRO A 117 -8.26 -18.86 10.72
N ALA A 118 -7.67 -19.20 9.57
CA ALA A 118 -7.97 -18.48 8.33
C ALA A 118 -9.42 -18.74 7.91
N ALA A 119 -10.18 -17.67 7.67
CA ALA A 119 -11.58 -17.72 7.27
C ALA A 119 -11.87 -16.69 6.15
N PRO A 120 -12.80 -16.98 5.22
CA PRO A 120 -13.23 -16.03 4.20
C PRO A 120 -13.77 -14.73 4.81
N TYR A 121 -13.67 -13.60 4.10
CA TYR A 121 -14.14 -12.30 4.61
C TYR A 121 -15.62 -12.27 5.03
N ARG A 122 -16.50 -13.04 4.35
CA ARG A 122 -17.91 -13.14 4.72
C ARG A 122 -18.17 -13.87 6.04
N ASP A 123 -17.21 -14.68 6.51
CA ASP A 123 -17.32 -15.43 7.76
C ASP A 123 -17.23 -14.46 8.96
N PRO A 124 -18.08 -14.59 9.99
CA PRO A 124 -17.96 -13.80 11.21
C PRO A 124 -16.65 -14.02 11.97
N ASN A 125 -15.99 -15.16 11.75
CA ASN A 125 -14.68 -15.49 12.33
C ASN A 125 -13.48 -15.03 11.46
N ASN A 126 -13.72 -14.25 10.42
CA ASN A 126 -12.62 -13.62 9.70
C ASN A 126 -11.81 -12.70 10.62
N TYR A 127 -10.50 -12.75 10.51
CA TYR A 127 -9.56 -12.00 11.37
C TYR A 127 -9.85 -10.50 11.44
N VAL A 128 -10.35 -9.87 10.37
CA VAL A 128 -10.74 -8.45 10.35
C VAL A 128 -11.96 -8.20 11.24
N LYS A 129 -12.96 -9.09 11.19
CA LYS A 129 -14.17 -8.99 12.03
C LYS A 129 -13.88 -9.33 13.49
N ILE A 130 -12.96 -10.26 13.73
CA ILE A 130 -12.48 -10.53 15.10
C ILE A 130 -11.81 -9.29 15.68
N ALA A 131 -10.97 -8.60 14.89
CA ALA A 131 -10.33 -7.36 15.34
C ALA A 131 -11.34 -6.28 15.74
N ALA A 132 -12.42 -6.12 14.96
CA ALA A 132 -13.51 -5.20 15.30
C ALA A 132 -14.18 -5.56 16.64
N ARG A 133 -14.47 -6.85 16.88
CA ARG A 133 -15.05 -7.31 18.17
C ARG A 133 -14.10 -7.09 19.35
N VAL A 134 -12.82 -7.46 19.18
CA VAL A 134 -11.81 -7.25 20.23
C VAL A 134 -11.70 -5.78 20.60
N ALA A 135 -11.72 -4.88 19.63
CA ALA A 135 -11.69 -3.44 19.90
C ALA A 135 -12.94 -2.98 20.66
N ALA A 136 -14.13 -3.46 20.26
CA ALA A 136 -15.39 -3.09 20.90
C ALA A 136 -15.50 -3.60 22.36
N GLU A 137 -14.88 -4.74 22.67
CA GLU A 137 -14.88 -5.38 23.98
C GLU A 137 -13.74 -4.88 24.90
N THR A 138 -12.80 -4.10 24.36
CA THR A 138 -11.64 -3.59 25.10
C THR A 138 -11.86 -2.14 25.49
N GLN A 139 -11.75 -1.85 26.80
CA GLN A 139 -11.85 -0.47 27.30
C GLN A 139 -10.70 0.39 26.73
N ASN A 140 -10.99 1.65 26.39
CA ASN A 140 -10.05 2.59 25.79
C ASN A 140 -9.32 1.98 24.58
N ALA A 141 -10.08 1.40 23.66
CA ALA A 141 -9.54 0.80 22.45
C ALA A 141 -10.21 1.34 21.18
N ILE A 142 -9.45 1.36 20.10
CA ILE A 142 -9.96 1.63 18.75
C ILE A 142 -9.67 0.45 17.83
N TRP A 143 -10.59 0.20 16.90
CA TRP A 143 -10.31 -0.58 15.71
C TRP A 143 -9.79 0.34 14.61
N ALA A 144 -8.56 0.10 14.13
CA ALA A 144 -7.96 0.96 13.12
C ALA A 144 -8.73 0.92 11.79
N ASN A 145 -9.33 -0.25 11.44
CA ASN A 145 -10.23 -0.44 10.28
C ASN A 145 -9.65 0.13 8.99
N GLN A 146 -8.44 -0.27 8.63
CA GLN A 146 -7.68 0.29 7.52
C GLN A 146 -8.45 0.36 6.18
N PHE A 147 -9.42 -0.53 5.96
CA PHE A 147 -10.17 -0.61 4.69
C PHE A 147 -11.28 0.44 4.58
N ASP A 148 -11.97 0.71 5.69
CA ASP A 148 -13.17 1.54 5.67
C ASP A 148 -13.05 2.81 6.54
N ASN A 149 -11.98 2.96 7.30
CA ASN A 149 -11.65 4.22 7.96
C ASN A 149 -11.05 5.20 6.95
N VAL A 150 -11.84 6.18 6.55
CA VAL A 150 -11.49 7.17 5.50
C VAL A 150 -10.33 8.09 5.88
N VAL A 151 -9.90 8.10 7.13
CA VAL A 151 -8.69 8.79 7.59
C VAL A 151 -7.44 8.24 6.89
N ASN A 152 -7.45 6.96 6.49
CA ASN A 152 -6.40 6.40 5.64
C ASN A 152 -6.28 7.15 4.30
N ARG A 153 -7.41 7.42 3.63
CA ARG A 153 -7.43 8.23 2.40
C ARG A 153 -7.01 9.67 2.66
N GLN A 154 -7.45 10.24 3.79
CA GLN A 154 -7.10 11.61 4.17
C GLN A 154 -5.59 11.77 4.36
N ALA A 155 -4.89 10.79 4.94
CA ALA A 155 -3.44 10.79 5.07
C ALA A 155 -2.74 11.03 3.73
N HIS A 156 -3.19 10.38 2.66
CA HIS A 156 -2.59 10.52 1.34
C HIS A 156 -3.02 11.78 0.59
N TYR A 157 -4.24 12.27 0.86
CA TYR A 157 -4.70 13.55 0.34
C TYR A 157 -3.89 14.72 0.93
N GLU A 158 -3.60 14.68 2.24
CA GLU A 158 -2.90 15.76 2.93
C GLU A 158 -1.37 15.68 2.81
N THR A 159 -0.81 14.51 2.48
CA THR A 159 0.65 14.34 2.46
C THR A 159 1.16 13.85 1.11
N THR A 160 0.87 12.63 0.69
CA THR A 160 1.45 12.02 -0.52
C THR A 160 1.10 12.79 -1.79
N GLY A 161 -0.15 13.24 -1.93
CA GLY A 161 -0.59 14.05 -3.06
C GLY A 161 0.16 15.37 -3.17
N PRO A 162 0.17 16.21 -2.11
CA PRO A 162 0.96 17.44 -2.05
C PRO A 162 2.45 17.24 -2.31
N GLU A 163 3.06 16.20 -1.71
CA GLU A 163 4.47 15.89 -1.94
C GLU A 163 4.75 15.57 -3.42
N VAL A 164 3.93 14.72 -4.05
CA VAL A 164 4.05 14.38 -5.48
C VAL A 164 3.94 15.64 -6.33
N TRP A 165 2.95 16.50 -6.06
CA TRP A 165 2.75 17.75 -6.80
C TRP A 165 3.92 18.71 -6.66
N HIS A 166 4.37 18.94 -5.43
CA HIS A 166 5.49 19.81 -5.12
C HIS A 166 6.79 19.33 -5.76
N ASP A 167 7.14 18.04 -5.55
CA ASP A 167 8.40 17.45 -5.99
C ASP A 167 8.54 17.39 -7.52
N THR A 168 7.41 17.33 -8.24
CA THR A 168 7.38 17.39 -9.72
C THR A 168 7.25 18.82 -10.26
N GLY A 169 7.08 19.82 -9.41
CA GLY A 169 6.76 21.19 -9.83
C GLY A 169 5.45 21.25 -10.63
N GLY A 170 4.47 20.41 -10.27
CA GLY A 170 3.17 20.30 -10.95
C GLY A 170 3.19 19.58 -12.30
N ARG A 171 4.33 19.03 -12.70
CA ARG A 171 4.47 18.30 -13.99
C ARG A 171 4.12 16.82 -13.78
N VAL A 172 2.84 16.53 -13.62
CA VAL A 172 2.29 15.18 -13.54
C VAL A 172 1.26 15.02 -14.66
N ASP A 173 1.45 14.06 -15.54
CA ASP A 173 0.52 13.74 -16.63
C ASP A 173 -0.28 12.49 -16.30
N ALA A 174 0.31 11.55 -15.55
CA ALA A 174 -0.41 10.40 -15.02
C ALA A 174 0.08 10.00 -13.62
N PHE A 175 -0.84 9.49 -12.80
CA PHE A 175 -0.56 8.82 -11.54
C PHE A 175 -1.06 7.39 -11.59
N VAL A 176 -0.18 6.43 -11.33
CA VAL A 176 -0.45 4.99 -11.44
C VAL A 176 -0.21 4.33 -10.09
N CYS A 177 -1.21 3.66 -9.54
CA CYS A 177 -1.06 3.00 -8.25
C CYS A 177 -1.98 1.78 -8.11
N SER A 178 -1.45 0.71 -7.53
CA SER A 178 -2.24 -0.43 -7.09
C SER A 178 -2.99 -0.11 -5.80
N THR A 179 -4.01 -0.91 -5.51
CA THR A 179 -4.79 -0.71 -4.31
C THR A 179 -5.08 -2.00 -3.56
N GLY A 180 -4.90 -1.96 -2.23
CA GLY A 180 -5.45 -2.93 -1.29
C GLY A 180 -6.61 -2.28 -0.54
N THR A 181 -6.32 -1.24 0.23
CA THR A 181 -7.34 -0.48 0.99
C THR A 181 -7.99 0.65 0.18
N GLY A 182 -7.37 1.08 -0.89
CA GLY A 182 -7.83 2.22 -1.70
C GLY A 182 -7.32 3.58 -1.24
N GLY A 183 -6.86 3.71 0.00
CA GLY A 183 -6.51 5.01 0.60
C GLY A 183 -5.49 5.80 -0.20
N THR A 184 -4.39 5.18 -0.62
CA THR A 184 -3.31 5.85 -1.35
C THR A 184 -3.79 6.35 -2.71
N LEU A 185 -4.36 5.45 -3.53
CA LEU A 185 -4.84 5.82 -4.87
C LEU A 185 -5.90 6.93 -4.78
N ALA A 186 -6.89 6.77 -3.91
CA ALA A 186 -7.99 7.72 -3.79
C ALA A 186 -7.56 9.09 -3.23
N GLY A 187 -6.69 9.10 -2.21
CA GLY A 187 -6.20 10.35 -1.62
C GLY A 187 -5.36 11.16 -2.59
N VAL A 188 -4.37 10.52 -3.23
CA VAL A 188 -3.52 11.17 -4.23
C VAL A 188 -4.32 11.61 -5.45
N ALA A 189 -5.23 10.75 -5.94
CA ALA A 189 -6.07 11.05 -7.11
C ALA A 189 -6.92 12.31 -6.89
N ARG A 190 -7.59 12.41 -5.73
CA ARG A 190 -8.40 13.60 -5.39
C ARG A 190 -7.55 14.85 -5.39
N TYR A 191 -6.42 14.84 -4.69
CA TYR A 191 -5.54 15.99 -4.64
C TYR A 191 -5.03 16.40 -6.03
N LEU A 192 -4.52 15.46 -6.82
CA LEU A 192 -3.96 15.75 -8.15
C LEU A 192 -5.02 16.26 -9.12
N LYS A 193 -6.24 15.70 -9.09
CA LYS A 193 -7.36 16.18 -9.93
C LYS A 193 -7.83 17.60 -9.55
N GLU A 194 -7.75 17.99 -8.30
CA GLU A 194 -8.02 19.37 -7.86
C GLU A 194 -6.95 20.34 -8.37
N GLN A 195 -5.68 19.92 -8.41
CA GLN A 195 -4.60 20.77 -8.93
C GLN A 195 -4.59 20.84 -10.47
N LYS A 196 -4.78 19.70 -11.14
CA LYS A 196 -4.76 19.58 -12.61
C LYS A 196 -5.77 18.51 -13.03
N PRO A 197 -7.01 18.88 -13.41
CA PRO A 197 -8.06 17.92 -13.79
C PRO A 197 -7.67 16.95 -14.91
N ALA A 198 -6.70 17.33 -15.75
CA ALA A 198 -6.20 16.52 -16.86
C ALA A 198 -5.24 15.40 -16.45
N VAL A 199 -4.78 15.32 -15.19
CA VAL A 199 -3.93 14.20 -14.72
C VAL A 199 -4.69 12.89 -14.88
N ARG A 200 -4.12 11.94 -15.64
CA ARG A 200 -4.71 10.59 -15.80
C ARG A 200 -4.43 9.73 -14.58
N ILE A 201 -5.50 9.26 -13.92
CA ILE A 201 -5.42 8.38 -12.74
C ILE A 201 -5.69 6.95 -13.17
N VAL A 202 -4.73 6.06 -12.95
CA VAL A 202 -4.81 4.67 -13.41
C VAL A 202 -4.62 3.70 -12.25
N LEU A 203 -5.60 2.80 -12.09
CA LEU A 203 -5.49 1.66 -11.18
C LEU A 203 -4.61 0.58 -11.81
N ALA A 204 -3.53 0.21 -11.14
CA ALA A 204 -2.75 -0.98 -11.44
C ALA A 204 -3.27 -2.17 -10.61
N ASP A 205 -3.89 -3.16 -11.23
CA ASP A 205 -4.61 -4.22 -10.51
C ASP A 205 -3.99 -5.60 -10.78
N PRO A 206 -3.72 -6.43 -9.75
CA PRO A 206 -3.23 -7.78 -9.95
C PRO A 206 -4.35 -8.72 -10.45
N MET A 207 -3.96 -9.86 -10.98
CA MET A 207 -4.90 -10.97 -11.21
C MET A 207 -5.57 -11.36 -9.89
N GLY A 208 -6.80 -11.85 -9.95
CA GLY A 208 -7.58 -12.24 -8.76
C GLY A 208 -8.27 -11.09 -8.03
N SER A 209 -8.00 -9.85 -8.40
CA SER A 209 -8.75 -8.67 -7.94
C SER A 209 -10.00 -8.44 -8.81
N ALA A 210 -11.05 -7.87 -8.21
CA ALA A 210 -12.27 -7.50 -8.91
C ALA A 210 -12.33 -6.02 -9.34
N LEU A 211 -11.33 -5.22 -8.90
CA LEU A 211 -11.39 -3.76 -9.09
C LEU A 211 -11.13 -3.33 -10.53
N TYR A 212 -10.27 -4.05 -11.26
CA TYR A 212 -10.10 -3.81 -12.70
C TYR A 212 -11.43 -3.89 -13.45
N SER A 213 -12.20 -4.97 -13.24
CA SER A 213 -13.50 -5.14 -13.86
C SER A 213 -14.46 -4.03 -13.42
N TYR A 214 -14.48 -3.70 -12.13
CA TYR A 214 -15.32 -2.63 -11.59
C TYR A 214 -15.06 -1.29 -12.27
N ILE A 215 -13.79 -0.89 -12.44
CA ILE A 215 -13.45 0.38 -13.12
C ILE A 215 -13.82 0.35 -14.60
N LYS A 216 -13.63 -0.81 -15.27
CA LYS A 216 -13.91 -0.93 -16.72
C LYS A 216 -15.39 -1.09 -17.06
N THR A 217 -16.16 -1.78 -16.22
CA THR A 217 -17.53 -2.19 -16.56
C THR A 217 -18.58 -1.86 -15.51
N GLY A 218 -18.18 -1.40 -14.31
CA GLY A 218 -19.05 -1.21 -13.16
C GLY A 218 -19.34 -2.49 -12.35
N GLU A 219 -18.85 -3.65 -12.79
CA GLU A 219 -19.12 -4.94 -12.15
C GLU A 219 -17.89 -5.49 -11.42
N LEU A 220 -18.08 -5.97 -10.19
CA LEU A 220 -17.04 -6.64 -9.41
C LEU A 220 -16.87 -8.10 -9.88
N LYS A 221 -15.90 -8.35 -10.75
CA LYS A 221 -15.59 -9.69 -11.25
C LYS A 221 -14.10 -9.97 -11.16
N ALA A 222 -13.72 -10.93 -10.33
CA ALA A 222 -12.34 -11.39 -10.21
C ALA A 222 -12.03 -12.49 -11.24
N GLU A 223 -10.82 -12.47 -11.78
CA GLU A 223 -10.30 -13.51 -12.70
C GLU A 223 -8.89 -13.91 -12.29
N GLY A 224 -8.67 -15.24 -12.19
CA GLY A 224 -7.38 -15.80 -11.81
C GLY A 224 -7.03 -15.60 -10.34
N SER A 225 -5.74 -15.59 -10.05
CA SER A 225 -5.15 -15.34 -8.73
C SER A 225 -3.79 -14.69 -8.89
N SER A 226 -3.25 -14.11 -7.81
CA SER A 226 -1.92 -13.50 -7.81
C SER A 226 -1.09 -13.96 -6.62
N ILE A 227 0.23 -14.00 -6.79
CA ILE A 227 1.20 -14.20 -5.73
C ILE A 227 1.46 -12.92 -4.92
N THR A 228 1.00 -11.77 -5.40
CA THR A 228 1.21 -10.48 -4.72
C THR A 228 0.41 -10.41 -3.43
N GLU A 229 0.99 -9.75 -2.42
CA GLU A 229 0.38 -9.57 -1.11
C GLU A 229 0.01 -8.10 -0.87
N GLY A 230 -1.04 -7.86 -0.10
CA GLY A 230 -1.43 -6.51 0.35
C GLY A 230 -2.09 -5.62 -0.68
N ILE A 231 -2.31 -6.11 -1.90
CA ILE A 231 -3.04 -5.43 -2.97
C ILE A 231 -4.05 -6.36 -3.62
N GLY A 232 -4.98 -5.78 -4.39
CA GLY A 232 -6.13 -6.47 -4.94
C GLY A 232 -7.29 -6.55 -3.93
N SER A 233 -8.51 -6.39 -4.41
CA SER A 233 -9.71 -6.46 -3.57
C SER A 233 -10.87 -7.10 -4.33
N SER A 234 -11.72 -7.81 -3.59
CA SER A 234 -12.99 -8.35 -4.11
C SER A 234 -14.17 -7.37 -3.90
N ARG A 235 -13.94 -6.20 -3.32
CA ARG A 235 -14.96 -5.19 -3.03
C ARG A 235 -14.40 -3.77 -3.17
N VAL A 236 -15.29 -2.82 -3.37
CA VAL A 236 -14.96 -1.39 -3.19
C VAL A 236 -14.97 -1.10 -1.69
N THR A 237 -13.88 -0.53 -1.20
CA THR A 237 -13.74 -0.11 0.20
C THR A 237 -14.21 1.33 0.36
N ALA A 238 -14.56 1.76 1.58
CA ALA A 238 -14.94 3.16 1.82
C ALA A 238 -13.80 4.14 1.48
N ASN A 239 -12.55 3.71 1.59
CA ASN A 239 -11.41 4.52 1.16
C ASN A 239 -11.38 4.75 -0.36
N LEU A 240 -11.81 3.77 -1.16
CA LEU A 240 -11.79 3.85 -2.63
C LEU A 240 -13.05 4.50 -3.20
N GLU A 241 -14.14 4.48 -2.46
CA GLU A 241 -15.42 4.98 -2.92
C GLU A 241 -15.36 6.43 -3.41
N GLY A 242 -15.88 6.67 -4.61
CA GLY A 242 -15.87 7.98 -5.26
C GLY A 242 -14.47 8.51 -5.63
N ALA A 243 -13.46 7.65 -5.71
CA ALA A 243 -12.14 8.05 -6.21
C ALA A 243 -12.22 8.36 -7.72
N PRO A 244 -11.62 9.49 -8.18
CA PRO A 244 -11.65 9.88 -9.58
C PRO A 244 -10.62 9.09 -10.40
N ILE A 245 -10.92 7.81 -10.66
CA ILE A 245 -10.06 6.90 -11.42
C ILE A 245 -10.53 6.92 -12.88
N ASP A 246 -9.61 7.22 -13.80
CA ASP A 246 -9.93 7.33 -15.24
C ASP A 246 -9.82 5.99 -15.96
N ASP A 247 -8.93 5.09 -15.48
CA ASP A 247 -8.67 3.83 -16.15
C ASP A 247 -8.10 2.76 -15.20
N ALA A 248 -8.04 1.51 -15.67
CA ALA A 248 -7.43 0.41 -14.94
C ALA A 248 -6.64 -0.51 -15.88
N MET A 249 -5.53 -1.06 -15.37
CA MET A 249 -4.70 -2.04 -16.07
C MET A 249 -4.51 -3.27 -15.22
N ARG A 250 -4.73 -4.45 -15.79
CA ARG A 250 -4.48 -5.73 -15.14
C ARG A 250 -3.06 -6.18 -15.44
N ILE A 251 -2.33 -6.58 -14.41
CA ILE A 251 -0.93 -7.02 -14.50
C ILE A 251 -0.82 -8.47 -14.04
N ALA A 252 -0.20 -9.31 -14.87
CA ALA A 252 0.04 -10.71 -14.56
C ALA A 252 1.25 -10.89 -13.62
N ASP A 253 1.27 -12.00 -12.87
CA ASP A 253 2.34 -12.29 -11.91
C ASP A 253 3.72 -12.38 -12.58
N GLN A 254 3.82 -12.98 -13.78
CA GLN A 254 5.10 -13.06 -14.49
C GLN A 254 5.64 -11.68 -14.84
N GLU A 255 4.80 -10.75 -15.26
CA GLU A 255 5.21 -9.37 -15.55
C GLU A 255 5.69 -8.66 -14.29
N CYS A 256 4.94 -8.84 -13.19
CA CYS A 256 5.31 -8.32 -11.87
C CYS A 256 6.68 -8.83 -11.42
N VAL A 257 6.91 -10.15 -11.49
CA VAL A 257 8.19 -10.77 -11.11
C VAL A 257 9.32 -10.24 -11.97
N THR A 258 9.17 -10.25 -13.30
CA THR A 258 10.17 -9.72 -14.23
C THR A 258 10.50 -8.26 -13.90
N MET A 259 9.51 -7.43 -13.62
CA MET A 259 9.72 -6.01 -13.28
C MET A 259 10.44 -5.82 -11.95
N VAL A 260 10.08 -6.58 -10.91
CA VAL A 260 10.77 -6.50 -9.61
C VAL A 260 12.26 -6.86 -9.73
N TYR A 261 12.58 -7.87 -10.52
CA TYR A 261 13.97 -8.25 -10.77
C TYR A 261 14.67 -7.26 -11.70
N HIS A 262 13.97 -6.62 -12.65
CA HIS A 262 14.52 -5.50 -13.42
C HIS A 262 14.89 -4.32 -12.50
N LEU A 263 13.97 -3.91 -11.60
CA LEU A 263 14.22 -2.84 -10.64
C LEU A 263 15.42 -3.15 -9.76
N LEU A 264 15.54 -4.39 -9.28
CA LEU A 264 16.68 -4.82 -8.46
C LEU A 264 18.00 -4.78 -9.24
N ARG A 265 18.01 -5.34 -10.44
CA ARG A 265 19.28 -5.55 -11.19
C ARG A 265 19.72 -4.31 -11.97
N ARG A 266 18.79 -3.44 -12.41
CA ARG A 266 19.06 -2.31 -13.30
C ARG A 266 18.93 -0.95 -12.63
N GLU A 267 18.13 -0.85 -11.58
CA GLU A 267 17.92 0.40 -10.82
C GLU A 267 18.48 0.30 -9.39
N GLY A 268 18.90 -0.88 -8.92
CA GLY A 268 19.37 -1.11 -7.56
C GLY A 268 18.26 -1.05 -6.49
N LEU A 269 17.00 -1.16 -6.89
CA LEU A 269 15.83 -1.01 -6.01
C LEU A 269 15.31 -2.37 -5.55
N PHE A 270 15.49 -2.66 -4.26
CA PHE A 270 15.01 -3.89 -3.63
C PHE A 270 13.62 -3.67 -3.00
N VAL A 271 12.56 -3.94 -3.75
CA VAL A 271 11.16 -3.58 -3.47
C VAL A 271 10.20 -4.76 -3.61
N GLY A 272 8.99 -4.63 -3.06
CA GLY A 272 7.97 -5.69 -3.07
C GLY A 272 7.16 -5.78 -4.36
N GLY A 273 6.27 -6.80 -4.43
CA GLY A 273 5.46 -7.11 -5.61
C GLY A 273 4.47 -6.01 -5.99
N SER A 274 3.90 -5.29 -5.03
CA SER A 274 3.03 -4.14 -5.32
C SER A 274 3.74 -3.06 -6.13
N THR A 275 5.04 -2.85 -5.88
CA THR A 275 5.88 -1.96 -6.71
C THR A 275 6.02 -2.51 -8.14
N GLY A 276 6.24 -3.83 -8.31
CA GLY A 276 6.29 -4.44 -9.63
C GLY A 276 5.01 -4.21 -10.43
N ILE A 277 3.85 -4.43 -9.83
CA ILE A 277 2.53 -4.14 -10.43
C ILE A 277 2.42 -2.67 -10.84
N ASN A 278 2.79 -1.76 -9.94
CA ASN A 278 2.75 -0.32 -10.16
C ASN A 278 3.61 0.11 -11.35
N VAL A 279 4.85 -0.33 -11.38
CA VAL A 279 5.82 0.07 -12.42
C VAL A 279 5.48 -0.55 -13.77
N CYS A 280 4.98 -1.81 -13.82
CA CYS A 280 4.48 -2.40 -15.07
C CYS A 280 3.37 -1.53 -15.70
N ALA A 281 2.39 -1.14 -14.89
CA ALA A 281 1.31 -0.28 -15.37
C ALA A 281 1.82 1.12 -15.75
N ALA A 282 2.74 1.71 -14.97
CA ALA A 282 3.34 3.01 -15.29
C ALA A 282 4.07 3.00 -16.64
N VAL A 283 4.82 1.93 -16.96
CA VAL A 283 5.47 1.76 -18.25
C VAL A 283 4.45 1.64 -19.40
N ARG A 284 3.34 0.92 -19.20
CA ARG A 284 2.26 0.85 -20.19
C ARG A 284 1.64 2.22 -20.45
N VAL A 285 1.32 2.96 -19.37
CA VAL A 285 0.79 4.34 -19.48
C VAL A 285 1.78 5.25 -20.21
N ALA A 286 3.08 5.16 -19.89
CA ALA A 286 4.11 5.93 -20.57
C ALA A 286 4.14 5.66 -22.08
N ARG A 287 4.04 4.38 -22.49
CA ARG A 287 3.99 3.99 -23.91
C ARG A 287 2.72 4.47 -24.62
N GLU A 288 1.57 4.47 -23.92
CA GLU A 288 0.31 4.98 -24.46
C GLU A 288 0.33 6.51 -24.65
N LEU A 289 0.91 7.25 -23.71
CA LEU A 289 1.00 8.71 -23.78
C LEU A 289 2.06 9.18 -24.79
N GLY A 290 3.13 8.39 -24.98
CA GLY A 290 4.28 8.76 -25.80
C GLY A 290 5.33 9.60 -25.08
N PRO A 291 6.46 9.90 -25.74
CA PRO A 291 7.58 10.61 -25.13
C PRO A 291 7.22 12.00 -24.59
N GLY A 292 7.96 12.47 -23.57
CA GLY A 292 7.85 13.82 -23.02
C GLY A 292 6.86 13.97 -21.88
N HIS A 293 6.16 12.88 -21.47
CA HIS A 293 5.21 12.90 -20.35
C HIS A 293 5.86 12.50 -19.02
N THR A 294 5.28 12.94 -17.90
CA THR A 294 5.69 12.59 -16.54
C THR A 294 4.67 11.67 -15.90
N ILE A 295 5.10 10.44 -15.59
CA ILE A 295 4.28 9.41 -14.95
C ILE A 295 4.81 9.18 -13.54
N VAL A 296 3.96 9.36 -12.54
CA VAL A 296 4.31 9.09 -11.14
C VAL A 296 3.64 7.80 -10.67
N THR A 297 4.40 6.98 -9.96
CA THR A 297 3.91 5.76 -9.31
C THR A 297 4.47 5.61 -7.90
N LEU A 298 4.12 4.53 -7.18
CA LEU A 298 4.62 4.25 -5.85
C LEU A 298 5.59 3.07 -5.82
N LEU A 299 6.67 3.24 -5.05
CA LEU A 299 7.56 2.18 -4.59
C LEU A 299 7.15 1.85 -3.14
N CYS A 300 6.25 0.88 -2.99
CA CYS A 300 5.38 0.76 -1.81
C CYS A 300 6.10 0.32 -0.53
N ASP A 301 6.98 -0.69 -0.65
CA ASP A 301 7.63 -1.34 0.50
C ASP A 301 8.93 -2.05 0.13
N ARG A 302 9.65 -2.50 1.17
CA ARG A 302 10.96 -3.15 1.03
C ARG A 302 10.82 -4.60 0.56
N GLY A 303 11.71 -5.03 -0.34
CA GLY A 303 11.79 -6.40 -0.84
C GLY A 303 12.15 -7.44 0.24
N SER A 304 12.81 -7.01 1.32
CA SER A 304 13.21 -7.89 2.42
C SER A 304 12.05 -8.64 3.10
N LEU A 305 10.84 -8.13 2.99
CA LEU A 305 9.64 -8.79 3.52
C LEU A 305 9.20 -10.01 2.67
N TYR A 306 9.78 -10.22 1.50
CA TYR A 306 9.35 -11.19 0.49
C TYR A 306 10.43 -12.21 0.10
N LEU A 307 11.51 -12.35 0.90
CA LEU A 307 12.65 -13.22 0.61
C LEU A 307 12.25 -14.70 0.38
N ARG A 308 11.25 -15.19 1.11
CA ARG A 308 10.79 -16.59 1.01
C ARG A 308 9.75 -16.83 -0.09
N ARG A 309 9.32 -15.79 -0.79
CA ARG A 309 8.29 -15.87 -1.84
C ARG A 309 8.80 -15.24 -3.14
N LEU A 310 8.66 -13.93 -3.27
CA LEU A 310 9.00 -13.20 -4.49
C LEU A 310 10.49 -13.33 -4.90
N PHE A 311 11.39 -13.45 -3.91
CA PHE A 311 12.83 -13.61 -4.11
C PHE A 311 13.33 -15.03 -3.83
N ASN A 312 12.44 -16.03 -3.79
CA ASN A 312 12.79 -17.44 -3.67
C ASN A 312 12.55 -18.15 -5.02
N PRO A 313 13.63 -18.62 -5.71
CA PRO A 313 13.51 -19.30 -6.99
C PRO A 313 12.63 -20.56 -6.95
N GLU A 314 12.72 -21.35 -5.85
CA GLU A 314 11.92 -22.55 -5.70
C GLU A 314 10.42 -22.22 -5.60
N PHE A 315 10.08 -21.18 -4.82
CA PHE A 315 8.70 -20.70 -4.73
C PHE A 315 8.20 -20.22 -6.10
N LEU A 316 8.98 -19.42 -6.82
CA LEU A 316 8.60 -18.92 -8.15
C LEU A 316 8.37 -20.10 -9.12
N THR A 317 9.30 -21.04 -9.17
CA THR A 317 9.18 -22.26 -10.00
C THR A 317 7.92 -23.06 -9.66
N SER A 318 7.60 -23.21 -8.35
CA SER A 318 6.39 -23.91 -7.91
C SER A 318 5.08 -23.21 -8.37
N LYS A 319 5.17 -21.94 -8.77
CA LYS A 319 4.06 -21.14 -9.31
C LYS A 319 4.12 -21.01 -10.85
N GLY A 320 5.05 -21.68 -11.50
CA GLY A 320 5.26 -21.55 -12.95
C GLY A 320 5.85 -20.20 -13.36
N LEU A 321 6.55 -19.51 -12.44
CA LEU A 321 7.12 -18.18 -12.63
C LEU A 321 8.66 -18.26 -12.64
N SER A 322 9.29 -17.27 -13.28
CA SER A 322 10.74 -17.13 -13.34
C SER A 322 11.19 -15.69 -13.16
N ALA A 323 12.40 -15.55 -12.60
CA ALA A 323 13.02 -14.24 -12.37
C ALA A 323 13.63 -13.58 -13.63
N GLY A 324 13.63 -14.27 -14.76
CA GLY A 324 14.26 -13.84 -16.00
C GLY A 324 15.79 -13.93 -15.93
#